data_505e5fc2b33ab7ad74fefb1cbbc34d9a
#
_entry.id   505e5fc2b33ab7ad74fefb1cbbc34d9a
#
_cell.length_a   1.000
_cell.length_b   1.000
_cell.length_c   1.000
_cell.angle_alpha   90.00
_cell.angle_beta   90.00
_cell.angle_gamma   90.00
#
_symmetry.space_group_name_H-M   'P 1'
#
loop_
_entity.id
_entity.type
_entity.pdbx_description
1 polymer ?
#
loop_
_entity_poly.entity_id
_entity_poly.type
_entity_poly.pdbx_seq_one_letter_code
_entity_poly.pdbx_strand_id
1 'polypeptide(L)'
;MEDKNCELLFEYLRSILYDPSPEKLDISQLEPQFQKLGKGFRYLDKAVREMKEYSAALSKGILSGFYPGRDNFLCENLKNLHANLNHLTWQAKQVANG
;
A
#
# COMPACT_ATOMS: atom_id res chain seq x y z
N MET A 1 19.19 -22.56 17.62
CA MET A 1 18.49 -21.41 18.22
C MET A 1 17.91 -20.54 17.16
N GLU A 2 16.63 -20.26 17.25
CA GLU A 2 16.01 -19.34 16.32
C GLU A 2 16.50 -17.92 16.65
N ASP A 3 16.83 -17.19 15.60
CA ASP A 3 17.24 -15.81 15.73
C ASP A 3 16.00 -14.95 15.95
N LYS A 4 15.94 -14.27 17.10
CA LYS A 4 14.81 -13.41 17.43
C LYS A 4 14.58 -12.33 16.35
N ASN A 5 15.65 -11.82 15.75
CA ASN A 5 15.53 -10.82 14.69
C ASN A 5 14.81 -11.38 13.47
N CYS A 6 15.18 -12.59 13.06
CA CYS A 6 14.52 -13.25 11.91
C CYS A 6 13.06 -13.52 12.21
N GLU A 7 12.76 -13.95 13.44
CA GLU A 7 11.38 -14.23 13.85
C GLU A 7 10.53 -12.96 13.82
N LEU A 8 11.04 -11.87 14.39
CA LEU A 8 10.31 -10.59 14.38
C LEU A 8 10.07 -10.08 12.98
N LEU A 9 11.09 -10.16 12.11
CA LEU A 9 10.98 -9.71 10.73
C LEU A 9 10.00 -10.59 9.95
N PHE A 10 10.05 -11.90 10.15
CA PHE A 10 9.15 -12.84 9.48
C PHE A 10 7.70 -12.59 9.87
N GLU A 11 7.44 -12.42 11.16
CA GLU A 11 6.07 -12.16 11.63
C GLU A 11 5.56 -10.83 11.10
N TYR A 12 6.41 -9.82 11.05
CA TYR A 12 6.02 -8.53 10.48
C TYR A 12 5.69 -8.64 8.99
N LEU A 13 6.55 -9.32 8.22
CA LEU A 13 6.31 -9.54 6.79
C LEU A 13 4.99 -10.27 6.57
N ARG A 14 4.76 -11.31 7.36
CA ARG A 14 3.52 -12.08 7.27
C ARG A 14 2.30 -11.21 7.57
N SER A 15 2.39 -10.34 8.58
CA SER A 15 1.29 -9.45 8.93
C SER A 15 1.00 -8.44 7.82
N ILE A 16 2.03 -7.93 7.13
CA ILE A 16 1.84 -7.04 6.00
C ILE A 16 1.01 -7.72 4.89
N LEU A 17 1.28 -9.00 4.65
CA LEU A 17 0.63 -9.74 3.58
C LEU A 17 -0.78 -10.20 3.92
N TYR A 18 -1.04 -10.59 5.17
CA TYR A 18 -2.25 -11.29 5.52
C TYR A 18 -3.15 -10.61 6.54
N ASP A 19 -2.64 -9.65 7.32
CA ASP A 19 -3.46 -8.97 8.32
C ASP A 19 -4.05 -7.67 7.76
N PRO A 20 -5.34 -7.39 8.01
CA PRO A 20 -5.93 -6.12 7.57
C PRO A 20 -5.30 -4.90 8.23
N SER A 21 -4.83 -5.05 9.48
CA SER A 21 -4.20 -3.98 10.24
C SER A 21 -2.95 -4.53 10.91
N PRO A 22 -1.84 -4.65 10.17
CA PRO A 22 -0.62 -5.24 10.74
C PRO A 22 -0.05 -4.37 11.85
N GLU A 23 0.48 -5.04 12.87
CA GLU A 23 1.18 -4.34 13.95
C GLU A 23 2.47 -3.75 13.41
N LYS A 24 2.80 -2.54 13.90
CA LYS A 24 4.04 -1.90 13.48
C LYS A 24 5.23 -2.57 14.14
N LEU A 25 6.25 -2.84 13.35
CA LEU A 25 7.51 -3.36 13.85
C LEU A 25 8.23 -2.29 14.67
N ASP A 26 8.61 -2.65 15.88
CA ASP A 26 9.48 -1.80 16.68
C ASP A 26 10.94 -2.11 16.30
N ILE A 27 11.53 -1.24 15.50
CA ILE A 27 12.89 -1.42 14.99
C ILE A 27 13.91 -1.46 16.13
N SER A 28 13.62 -0.78 17.24
CA SER A 28 14.56 -0.75 18.39
C SER A 28 14.73 -2.13 19.03
N GLN A 29 13.81 -3.07 18.81
CA GLN A 29 13.95 -4.44 19.31
C GLN A 29 14.88 -5.29 18.46
N LEU A 30 15.26 -4.81 17.28
CA LEU A 30 16.20 -5.52 16.41
C LEU A 30 17.63 -5.15 16.76
N GLU A 31 18.52 -6.13 16.61
CA GLU A 31 19.97 -5.83 16.72
C GLU A 31 20.35 -4.83 15.61
N PRO A 32 21.39 -3.99 15.82
CA PRO A 32 21.72 -2.93 14.87
C PRO A 32 21.91 -3.38 13.43
N GLN A 33 22.50 -4.56 13.22
CA GLN A 33 22.72 -5.07 11.86
C GLN A 33 21.43 -5.42 11.12
N PHE A 34 20.32 -5.58 11.84
CA PHE A 34 19.02 -5.89 11.24
C PHE A 34 18.09 -4.68 11.14
N GLN A 35 18.47 -3.54 11.72
CA GLN A 35 17.60 -2.37 11.73
C GLN A 35 17.37 -1.79 10.34
N LYS A 36 18.38 -1.84 9.48
CA LYS A 36 18.22 -1.38 8.09
C LYS A 36 17.19 -2.22 7.34
N LEU A 37 17.23 -3.54 7.53
CA LEU A 37 16.25 -4.43 6.91
C LEU A 37 14.85 -4.17 7.47
N GLY A 38 14.74 -3.93 8.78
CA GLY A 38 13.47 -3.56 9.40
C GLY A 38 12.88 -2.29 8.82
N LYS A 39 13.71 -1.29 8.54
CA LYS A 39 13.27 -0.06 7.87
C LYS A 39 12.75 -0.35 6.47
N GLY A 40 13.41 -1.26 5.75
CA GLY A 40 12.96 -1.69 4.43
C GLY A 40 11.57 -2.31 4.49
N PHE A 41 11.32 -3.16 5.46
CA PHE A 41 9.98 -3.75 5.66
C PHE A 41 8.93 -2.69 6.01
N ARG A 42 9.30 -1.63 6.70
CA ARG A 42 8.36 -0.54 6.98
C ARG A 42 8.01 0.24 5.72
N TYR A 43 8.95 0.41 4.79
CA TYR A 43 8.64 0.99 3.49
C TYR A 43 7.69 0.09 2.71
N LEU A 44 7.91 -1.23 2.76
CA LEU A 44 7.02 -2.19 2.11
C LEU A 44 5.62 -2.13 2.71
N ASP A 45 5.51 -2.09 4.03
CA ASP A 45 4.24 -1.96 4.74
C ASP A 45 3.48 -0.72 4.27
N LYS A 46 4.16 0.41 4.21
CA LYS A 46 3.56 1.67 3.76
C LYS A 46 3.05 1.56 2.33
N ALA A 47 3.87 0.99 1.44
CA ALA A 47 3.50 0.85 0.03
C ALA A 47 2.30 -0.08 -0.14
N VAL A 48 2.28 -1.21 0.57
CA VAL A 48 1.17 -2.16 0.52
C VAL A 48 -0.10 -1.53 1.08
N ARG A 49 0.02 -0.78 2.17
CA ARG A 49 -1.12 -0.10 2.79
C ARG A 49 -1.72 0.93 1.84
N GLU A 50 -0.89 1.75 1.20
CA GLU A 50 -1.35 2.72 0.21
C GLU A 50 -2.06 2.02 -0.95
N MET A 51 -1.51 0.90 -1.42
CA MET A 51 -2.12 0.12 -2.49
C MET A 51 -3.49 -0.40 -2.09
N LYS A 52 -3.61 -0.95 -0.88
CA LYS A 52 -4.88 -1.48 -0.38
C LYS A 52 -5.93 -0.38 -0.25
N GLU A 53 -5.57 0.77 0.32
CA GLU A 53 -6.49 1.88 0.49
C GLU A 53 -6.92 2.46 -0.86
N TYR A 54 -5.98 2.60 -1.78
CA TYR A 54 -6.25 3.14 -3.09
C TYR A 54 -7.15 2.20 -3.91
N SER A 55 -6.84 0.91 -3.91
CA SER A 55 -7.65 -0.07 -4.64
C SER A 55 -9.07 -0.17 -4.04
N ALA A 56 -9.19 -0.09 -2.71
CA ALA A 56 -10.50 -0.09 -2.06
C ALA A 56 -11.32 1.13 -2.45
N ALA A 57 -10.70 2.31 -2.51
CA ALA A 57 -11.38 3.53 -2.93
C ALA A 57 -11.86 3.42 -4.38
N LEU A 58 -10.99 2.95 -5.27
CA LEU A 58 -11.35 2.77 -6.68
C LEU A 58 -12.50 1.77 -6.85
N SER A 59 -12.50 0.69 -6.07
CA SER A 59 -13.55 -0.32 -6.16
C SER A 59 -14.92 0.22 -5.72
N LYS A 60 -14.93 1.28 -4.89
CA LYS A 60 -16.16 1.95 -4.45
C LYS A 60 -16.54 3.13 -5.36
N GLY A 61 -15.76 3.38 -6.40
CA GLY A 61 -15.99 4.49 -7.30
C GLY A 61 -15.55 5.85 -6.76
N ILE A 62 -14.76 5.86 -5.69
CA ILE A 62 -14.24 7.11 -5.11
C ILE A 62 -13.02 7.54 -5.91
N LEU A 63 -13.15 8.60 -6.71
CA LEU A 63 -12.09 9.07 -7.60
C LEU A 63 -11.39 10.32 -7.10
N SER A 64 -11.76 10.82 -5.93
CA SER A 64 -11.16 12.02 -5.34
C SER A 64 -10.72 11.72 -3.91
N GLY A 65 -9.74 12.48 -3.44
CA GLY A 65 -9.27 12.39 -2.06
C GLY A 65 -7.92 11.72 -1.94
N PHE A 66 -7.88 10.39 -1.92
CA PHE A 66 -6.63 9.67 -1.71
C PHE A 66 -5.87 9.44 -3.01
N TYR A 67 -4.56 9.71 -2.98
CA TYR A 67 -3.66 9.40 -4.09
C TYR A 67 -2.31 8.96 -3.51
N PRO A 68 -1.77 7.81 -3.94
CA PRO A 68 -0.51 7.29 -3.36
C PRO A 68 0.70 8.12 -3.76
N GLY A 69 1.78 7.95 -3.01
CA GLY A 69 3.05 8.63 -3.29
C GLY A 69 3.61 8.28 -4.65
N ARG A 70 4.42 9.20 -5.21
CA ARG A 70 5.01 9.03 -6.53
C ARG A 70 5.96 7.83 -6.62
N ASP A 71 6.59 7.49 -5.51
CA ASP A 71 7.55 6.40 -5.41
C ASP A 71 6.89 5.04 -5.20
N ASN A 72 5.57 4.98 -5.11
CA ASN A 72 4.88 3.73 -4.88
C ASN A 72 4.55 3.05 -6.22
N PHE A 73 5.49 2.25 -6.70
CA PHE A 73 5.33 1.54 -7.98
C PHE A 73 4.27 0.44 -7.93
N LEU A 74 3.87 -0.01 -6.74
CA LEU A 74 2.79 -1.00 -6.61
C LEU A 74 1.45 -0.42 -7.06
N CYS A 75 1.31 0.89 -7.05
CA CYS A 75 0.07 1.58 -7.43
C CYS A 75 0.06 2.04 -8.89
N GLU A 76 1.08 1.72 -9.68
CA GLU A 76 1.21 2.24 -11.04
C GLU A 76 0.02 1.87 -11.92
N ASN A 77 -0.36 0.61 -11.94
CA ASN A 77 -1.50 0.16 -12.73
C ASN A 77 -2.82 0.69 -12.17
N LEU A 78 -2.91 0.89 -10.86
CA LEU A 78 -4.09 1.48 -10.25
C LEU A 78 -4.24 2.95 -10.64
N LYS A 79 -3.14 3.67 -10.80
CA LYS A 79 -3.17 5.07 -11.28
C LYS A 79 -3.70 5.14 -12.70
N ASN A 80 -3.31 4.19 -13.55
CA ASN A 80 -3.83 4.08 -14.91
C ASN A 80 -5.32 3.77 -14.90
N LEU A 81 -5.76 2.86 -14.05
CA LEU A 81 -7.18 2.55 -13.88
C LEU A 81 -7.96 3.79 -13.42
N HIS A 82 -7.41 4.52 -12.46
CA HIS A 82 -8.01 5.75 -11.95
C HIS A 82 -8.23 6.76 -13.08
N ALA A 83 -7.21 6.97 -13.91
CA ALA A 83 -7.32 7.89 -15.05
C ALA A 83 -8.40 7.42 -16.04
N ASN A 84 -8.47 6.13 -16.31
CA ASN A 84 -9.47 5.56 -17.20
C ASN A 84 -10.89 5.73 -16.63
N LEU A 85 -11.06 5.53 -15.33
CA LEU A 85 -12.36 5.70 -14.68
C LEU A 85 -12.80 7.17 -14.71
N ASN A 86 -11.89 8.11 -14.50
CA ASN A 86 -12.18 9.54 -14.62
C ASN A 86 -12.64 9.88 -16.04
N HIS A 87 -11.95 9.33 -17.03
CA HIS A 87 -12.31 9.57 -18.44
C HIS A 87 -13.69 9.01 -18.77
N LEU A 88 -14.01 7.80 -18.32
CA LEU A 88 -15.32 7.19 -18.52
C LEU A 88 -16.43 8.01 -17.85
N THR A 89 -16.18 8.49 -16.63
CA THR A 89 -17.14 9.33 -15.92
C THR A 89 -17.39 10.63 -16.68
N TRP A 90 -16.32 11.25 -17.21
CA TRP A 90 -16.43 12.45 -18.03
C TRP A 90 -17.26 12.19 -19.29
N GLN A 91 -16.99 11.10 -20.01
CA GLN A 91 -17.74 10.73 -21.21
C GLN A 91 -19.23 10.51 -20.90
N ALA A 92 -19.53 9.84 -19.80
CA ALA A 92 -20.91 9.61 -19.39
C ALA A 92 -21.65 10.93 -19.14
N LYS A 93 -20.99 11.90 -18.50
CA LYS A 93 -21.57 13.22 -18.28
C LYS A 93 -21.81 13.95 -19.59
N GLN A 94 -20.89 13.84 -20.55
CA GLN A 94 -21.06 14.47 -21.86
C GLN A 94 -22.25 13.89 -22.61
N VAL A 95 -22.40 12.56 -22.58
CA VAL A 95 -23.55 11.90 -23.22
C VAL A 95 -24.85 12.32 -22.56
N ALA A 96 -24.87 12.39 -21.22
CA ALA A 96 -26.08 12.76 -20.49
C ALA A 96 -26.48 14.22 -20.74
N ASN A 97 -25.53 15.10 -21.00
CA ASN A 97 -25.77 16.52 -21.22
C ASN A 97 -25.96 16.89 -22.71
N GLY A 98 -25.63 15.94 -23.56
CA GLY A 98 -25.68 16.17 -25.01
C GLY A 98 -26.91 15.71 -25.64
#